data_fbd477d80e8114188e9ca0c02df25867
#
_entry.id   fbd477d80e8114188e9ca0c02df25867
#
_cell.length_a   1.000
_cell.length_b   1.000
_cell.length_c   1.000
_cell.angle_alpha   90.00
_cell.angle_beta   90.00
_cell.angle_gamma   90.00
#
_symmetry.space_group_name_H-M   'P 1'
#
loop_
_entity.id
_entity.type
_entity.pdbx_description
1 polymer ?
#
loop_
_entity_poly.entity_id
_entity_poly.type
_entity_poly.pdbx_seq_one_letter_code
_entity_poly.pdbx_strand_id
1 'polypeptide(L)'
;MEETIQKKILFLHGFFATGSCAMAKALRDAFEGSAVVLTPDLPLHPKEALKEIRSIIDREQPDLLLGNSCGAFFAQMLAPVVGIPALLGNPHFKMTEFLKQRVGEHEYKAPRIDGNQRLVIDEALIEEFAELEAIQFDCCNPYYKDRVWGLFGERDSIAHFCPLFMEHYSNVFRFPGSHTPSEQEVMT
;
A
#
# COMPACT_ATOMS: atom_id res chain seq x y z
N MET A 1 -16.11 26.57 -19.95
CA MET A 1 -16.35 25.34 -19.16
C MET A 1 -15.11 25.17 -18.30
N GLU A 2 -15.24 25.32 -16.98
CA GLU A 2 -14.14 24.97 -16.08
C GLU A 2 -13.90 23.46 -16.19
N GLU A 3 -12.72 23.04 -16.64
CA GLU A 3 -12.30 21.65 -16.51
C GLU A 3 -12.27 21.33 -15.02
N THR A 4 -13.22 20.54 -14.57
CA THR A 4 -13.22 20.02 -13.21
C THR A 4 -12.04 19.06 -13.13
N ILE A 5 -10.94 19.51 -12.53
CA ILE A 5 -9.75 18.66 -12.29
C ILE A 5 -10.21 17.53 -11.38
N GLN A 6 -10.34 16.34 -11.95
CA GLN A 6 -10.76 15.16 -11.20
C GLN A 6 -9.62 14.71 -10.27
N LYS A 7 -9.93 14.47 -8.98
CA LYS A 7 -8.99 13.97 -8.01
C LYS A 7 -8.47 12.59 -8.40
N LYS A 8 -7.20 12.31 -8.06
CA LYS A 8 -6.57 11.02 -8.35
C LYS A 8 -6.11 10.34 -7.06
N ILE A 9 -6.42 9.07 -6.92
CA ILE A 9 -5.96 8.20 -5.83
C ILE A 9 -5.04 7.14 -6.43
N LEU A 10 -3.81 7.02 -5.91
CA LEU A 10 -2.92 5.92 -6.28
C LEU A 10 -3.04 4.82 -5.23
N PHE A 11 -3.63 3.69 -5.63
CA PHE A 11 -3.76 2.52 -4.77
C PHE A 11 -2.59 1.54 -4.96
N LEU A 12 -1.94 1.19 -3.86
CA LEU A 12 -0.82 0.25 -3.78
C LEU A 12 -1.29 -1.03 -3.09
N HIS A 13 -1.32 -2.11 -3.83
CA HIS A 13 -1.82 -3.41 -3.36
C HIS A 13 -0.86 -4.15 -2.41
N GLY A 14 -1.36 -5.14 -1.67
CA GLY A 14 -0.55 -6.02 -0.81
C GLY A 14 0.34 -7.00 -1.59
N PHE A 15 1.26 -7.68 -0.91
CA PHE A 15 2.34 -8.46 -1.50
C PHE A 15 1.88 -9.53 -2.50
N PHE A 16 0.87 -10.34 -2.16
CA PHE A 16 0.33 -11.38 -3.04
C PHE A 16 -0.83 -10.90 -3.92
N ALA A 17 -1.17 -9.61 -3.85
CA ALA A 17 -2.24 -9.03 -4.64
C ALA A 17 -1.71 -8.42 -5.95
N THR A 18 -2.60 -7.85 -6.74
CA THR A 18 -2.33 -7.20 -8.02
C THR A 18 -3.19 -5.95 -8.16
N GLY A 19 -2.95 -5.14 -9.18
CA GLY A 19 -3.79 -3.99 -9.52
C GLY A 19 -5.22 -4.36 -9.93
N SER A 20 -5.52 -5.64 -10.17
CA SER A 20 -6.85 -6.16 -10.49
C SER A 20 -7.53 -6.90 -9.32
N CYS A 21 -6.98 -6.82 -8.09
CA CYS A 21 -7.57 -7.47 -6.92
C CYS A 21 -8.94 -6.88 -6.55
N ALA A 22 -9.70 -7.64 -5.74
CA ALA A 22 -11.06 -7.26 -5.32
C ALA A 22 -11.10 -5.87 -4.67
N MET A 23 -10.12 -5.54 -3.81
CA MET A 23 -10.02 -4.23 -3.17
C MET A 23 -9.80 -3.11 -4.20
N ALA A 24 -8.94 -3.33 -5.20
CA ALA A 24 -8.73 -2.37 -6.28
C ALA A 24 -10.01 -2.10 -7.08
N LYS A 25 -10.80 -3.15 -7.34
CA LYS A 25 -12.10 -3.03 -8.00
C LYS A 25 -13.07 -2.24 -7.10
N ALA A 26 -13.22 -2.62 -5.83
CA ALA A 26 -14.12 -1.97 -4.89
C ALA A 26 -13.80 -0.48 -4.73
N LEU A 27 -12.52 -0.10 -4.68
CA LEU A 27 -12.11 1.31 -4.64
C LEU A 27 -12.51 2.06 -5.90
N ARG A 28 -12.30 1.48 -7.09
CA ARG A 28 -12.75 2.13 -8.34
C ARG A 28 -14.26 2.33 -8.36
N ASP A 29 -15.02 1.33 -7.93
CA ASP A 29 -16.50 1.38 -7.88
C ASP A 29 -16.96 2.43 -6.83
N ALA A 30 -16.32 2.48 -5.66
CA ALA A 30 -16.64 3.43 -4.58
C ALA A 30 -16.38 4.89 -4.96
N PHE A 31 -15.35 5.15 -5.76
CA PHE A 31 -14.96 6.50 -6.18
C PHE A 31 -15.43 6.86 -7.58
N GLU A 32 -16.24 6.03 -8.23
CA GLU A 32 -16.80 6.32 -9.57
C GLU A 32 -17.48 7.69 -9.59
N GLY A 33 -17.11 8.52 -10.57
CA GLY A 33 -17.62 9.88 -10.71
C GLY A 33 -17.03 10.94 -9.76
N SER A 34 -16.30 10.55 -8.71
CA SER A 34 -15.70 11.48 -7.73
C SER A 34 -14.17 11.56 -7.83
N ALA A 35 -13.50 10.45 -8.10
CA ALA A 35 -12.06 10.42 -8.29
C ALA A 35 -11.64 9.30 -9.26
N VAL A 36 -10.46 9.45 -9.84
CA VAL A 36 -9.80 8.39 -10.61
C VAL A 36 -8.93 7.55 -9.65
N VAL A 37 -9.17 6.25 -9.59
CA VAL A 37 -8.35 5.32 -8.80
C VAL A 37 -7.39 4.58 -9.72
N LEU A 38 -6.10 4.92 -9.60
CA LEU A 38 -5.01 4.26 -10.30
C LEU A 38 -4.59 3.00 -9.52
N THR A 39 -4.59 1.85 -10.17
CA THR A 39 -4.32 0.56 -9.53
C THR A 39 -3.27 -0.22 -10.32
N PRO A 40 -1.99 0.20 -10.30
CA PRO A 40 -0.94 -0.48 -11.05
C PRO A 40 -0.62 -1.86 -10.43
N ASP A 41 -0.11 -2.79 -11.25
CA ASP A 41 0.65 -3.92 -10.75
C ASP A 41 2.02 -3.45 -10.26
N LEU A 42 2.41 -3.83 -9.05
CA LEU A 42 3.71 -3.46 -8.50
C LEU A 42 4.77 -4.53 -8.83
N PRO A 43 6.02 -4.14 -9.11
CA PRO A 43 7.14 -5.07 -9.15
C PRO A 43 7.28 -5.87 -7.85
N LEU A 44 7.79 -7.11 -7.96
CA LEU A 44 8.02 -7.97 -6.80
C LEU A 44 9.13 -7.44 -5.89
N HIS A 45 10.23 -6.99 -6.49
CA HIS A 45 11.38 -6.44 -5.78
C HIS A 45 11.08 -5.05 -5.23
N PRO A 46 11.25 -4.80 -3.93
CA PRO A 46 10.76 -3.57 -3.29
C PRO A 46 11.47 -2.31 -3.76
N LYS A 47 12.75 -2.38 -4.14
CA LYS A 47 13.47 -1.23 -4.71
C LYS A 47 12.93 -0.84 -6.09
N GLU A 48 12.60 -1.84 -6.92
CA GLU A 48 11.95 -1.63 -8.21
C GLU A 48 10.53 -1.10 -8.03
N ALA A 49 9.80 -1.63 -7.05
CA ALA A 49 8.46 -1.16 -6.71
C ALA A 49 8.47 0.33 -6.31
N LEU A 50 9.37 0.75 -5.41
CA LEU A 50 9.51 2.15 -5.03
C LEU A 50 9.84 3.06 -6.23
N LYS A 51 10.73 2.61 -7.12
CA LYS A 51 11.07 3.35 -8.34
C LYS A 51 9.88 3.50 -9.28
N GLU A 52 9.13 2.41 -9.49
CA GLU A 52 7.93 2.43 -10.35
C GLU A 52 6.83 3.30 -9.76
N ILE A 53 6.55 3.16 -8.44
CA ILE A 53 5.57 4.00 -7.76
C ILE A 53 5.95 5.47 -7.89
N ARG A 54 7.23 5.82 -7.70
CA ARG A 54 7.71 7.19 -7.87
C ARG A 54 7.50 7.69 -9.30
N SER A 55 7.79 6.88 -10.32
CA SER A 55 7.56 7.20 -11.71
C SER A 55 6.07 7.47 -12.00
N ILE A 56 5.18 6.65 -11.43
CA ILE A 56 3.73 6.86 -11.55
C ILE A 56 3.31 8.17 -10.86
N ILE A 57 3.82 8.46 -9.66
CA ILE A 57 3.54 9.71 -8.95
C ILE A 57 3.97 10.92 -9.78
N ASP A 58 5.17 10.90 -10.35
CA ASP A 58 5.70 12.01 -11.15
C ASP A 58 4.90 12.24 -12.43
N ARG A 59 4.36 11.18 -13.05
CA ARG A 59 3.54 11.24 -14.27
C ARG A 59 2.08 11.61 -13.99
N GLU A 60 1.48 10.97 -13.01
CA GLU A 60 0.03 11.03 -12.77
C GLU A 60 -0.38 12.11 -11.76
N GLN A 61 0.55 12.56 -10.91
CA GLN A 61 0.34 13.57 -9.86
C GLN A 61 -0.89 13.25 -8.98
N PRO A 62 -0.92 12.09 -8.27
CA PRO A 62 -2.05 11.73 -7.43
C PRO A 62 -2.18 12.67 -6.23
N ASP A 63 -3.43 12.89 -5.79
CA ASP A 63 -3.75 13.69 -4.61
C ASP A 63 -3.64 12.89 -3.30
N LEU A 64 -3.70 11.56 -3.38
CA LEU A 64 -3.67 10.64 -2.23
C LEU A 64 -2.94 9.35 -2.60
N LEU A 65 -2.07 8.89 -1.70
CA LEU A 65 -1.56 7.51 -1.73
C LEU A 65 -2.43 6.65 -0.80
N LEU A 66 -2.98 5.57 -1.31
CA LEU A 66 -3.72 4.59 -0.53
C LEU A 66 -2.99 3.25 -0.65
N GLY A 67 -2.51 2.71 0.45
CA GLY A 67 -1.82 1.43 0.46
C GLY A 67 -2.49 0.42 1.39
N ASN A 68 -2.47 -0.87 1.03
CA ASN A 68 -2.89 -1.94 1.93
C ASN A 68 -1.74 -2.90 2.18
N SER A 69 -1.51 -3.28 3.44
CA SER A 69 -0.47 -4.25 3.82
C SER A 69 0.93 -3.82 3.34
N CYS A 70 1.58 -4.57 2.47
CA CYS A 70 2.85 -4.21 1.82
C CYS A 70 2.73 -2.91 1.00
N GLY A 71 1.59 -2.67 0.33
CA GLY A 71 1.35 -1.40 -0.36
C GLY A 71 1.35 -0.20 0.59
N ALA A 72 0.88 -0.39 1.84
CA ALA A 72 0.94 0.64 2.88
C ALA A 72 2.39 0.89 3.36
N PHE A 73 3.24 -0.14 3.38
CA PHE A 73 4.68 0.01 3.64
C PHE A 73 5.33 0.96 2.61
N PHE A 74 5.04 0.79 1.31
CA PHE A 74 5.56 1.67 0.28
C PHE A 74 4.95 3.08 0.35
N ALA A 75 3.64 3.18 0.59
CA ALA A 75 2.96 4.47 0.69
C ALA A 75 3.55 5.33 1.81
N GLN A 76 3.79 4.75 2.99
CA GLN A 76 4.37 5.48 4.12
C GLN A 76 5.81 5.93 3.87
N MET A 77 6.62 5.14 3.15
CA MET A 77 8.00 5.54 2.81
C MET A 77 8.03 6.70 1.81
N LEU A 78 7.12 6.71 0.84
CA LEU A 78 7.10 7.71 -0.24
C LEU A 78 6.35 8.99 0.14
N ALA A 79 5.26 8.89 0.89
CA ALA A 79 4.40 10.02 1.22
C ALA A 79 5.15 11.25 1.74
N PRO A 80 6.05 11.15 2.74
CA PRO A 80 6.79 12.32 3.22
C PRO A 80 7.82 12.84 2.20
N VAL A 81 8.32 11.99 1.32
CA VAL A 81 9.31 12.37 0.29
C VAL A 81 8.66 13.14 -0.86
N VAL A 82 7.44 12.75 -1.23
CA VAL A 82 6.72 13.36 -2.36
C VAL A 82 5.75 14.45 -1.95
N GLY A 83 5.49 14.62 -0.65
CA GLY A 83 4.58 15.63 -0.15
C GLY A 83 3.09 15.31 -0.34
N ILE A 84 2.71 14.06 -0.61
CA ILE A 84 1.34 13.61 -0.84
C ILE A 84 0.79 12.94 0.42
N PRO A 85 -0.44 13.24 0.89
CA PRO A 85 -1.04 12.54 2.02
C PRO A 85 -1.22 11.05 1.75
N ALA A 86 -1.22 10.22 2.81
CA ALA A 86 -1.37 8.78 2.68
C ALA A 86 -2.41 8.19 3.64
N LEU A 87 -3.17 7.21 3.16
CA LEU A 87 -4.02 6.33 3.95
C LEU A 87 -3.44 4.91 3.91
N LEU A 88 -3.11 4.38 5.08
CA LEU A 88 -2.45 3.10 5.27
C LEU A 88 -3.44 2.08 5.85
N GLY A 89 -3.96 1.20 5.00
CA GLY A 89 -4.83 0.10 5.43
C GLY A 89 -4.00 -1.09 5.92
N ASN A 90 -4.19 -1.48 7.18
CA ASN A 90 -3.51 -2.63 7.80
C ASN A 90 -2.01 -2.70 7.42
N PRO A 91 -1.22 -1.63 7.65
CA PRO A 91 0.16 -1.55 7.17
C PRO A 91 1.01 -2.68 7.75
N HIS A 92 1.84 -3.29 6.90
CA HIS A 92 2.75 -4.36 7.30
C HIS A 92 4.19 -3.86 7.33
N PHE A 93 4.69 -3.48 8.51
CA PHE A 93 6.01 -2.87 8.71
C PHE A 93 7.16 -3.86 8.94
N LYS A 94 6.87 -5.19 8.95
CA LYS A 94 7.84 -6.27 9.17
C LYS A 94 7.79 -7.30 8.04
N MET A 95 7.99 -6.81 6.81
CA MET A 95 7.95 -7.65 5.60
C MET A 95 9.02 -8.73 5.60
N THR A 96 10.21 -8.45 6.13
CA THR A 96 11.32 -9.40 6.24
C THR A 96 10.90 -10.65 7.01
N GLU A 97 10.28 -10.48 8.16
CA GLU A 97 9.80 -11.59 9.01
C GLU A 97 8.66 -12.36 8.34
N PHE A 98 7.74 -11.65 7.71
CA PHE A 98 6.63 -12.21 6.95
C PHE A 98 7.11 -13.09 5.79
N LEU A 99 8.12 -12.64 5.04
CA LEU A 99 8.65 -13.35 3.87
C LEU A 99 9.53 -14.55 4.26
N LYS A 100 10.33 -14.46 5.33
CA LYS A 100 11.13 -15.58 5.85
C LYS A 100 10.31 -16.84 6.13
N GLN A 101 9.04 -16.69 6.50
CA GLN A 101 8.13 -17.80 6.75
C GLN A 101 7.50 -18.37 5.45
N ARG A 102 7.82 -17.79 4.28
CA ARG A 102 7.16 -18.06 2.99
C ARG A 102 8.14 -18.21 1.84
N VAL A 103 9.36 -18.63 2.13
CA VAL A 103 10.37 -18.88 1.08
C VAL A 103 9.88 -19.94 0.09
N GLY A 104 10.07 -19.70 -1.21
CA GLY A 104 9.69 -20.61 -2.28
C GLY A 104 8.82 -19.97 -3.36
N GLU A 105 8.23 -20.81 -4.20
CA GLU A 105 7.36 -20.41 -5.30
C GLU A 105 5.93 -20.20 -4.81
N HIS A 106 5.30 -19.14 -5.29
CA HIS A 106 3.92 -18.76 -5.00
C HIS A 106 3.23 -18.23 -6.26
N GLU A 107 1.92 -17.98 -6.13
CA GLU A 107 1.12 -17.37 -7.16
C GLU A 107 0.44 -16.09 -6.63
N TYR A 108 0.28 -15.09 -7.50
CA TYR A 108 -0.56 -13.95 -7.22
C TYR A 108 -2.03 -14.35 -7.12
N LYS A 109 -2.76 -13.73 -6.20
CA LYS A 109 -4.17 -14.05 -5.90
C LYS A 109 -5.17 -13.52 -6.94
N ALA A 110 -4.73 -12.67 -7.86
CA ALA A 110 -5.52 -12.14 -8.94
C ALA A 110 -4.65 -12.00 -10.21
N PRO A 111 -5.25 -11.93 -11.41
CA PRO A 111 -4.49 -11.78 -12.66
C PRO A 111 -3.66 -10.50 -12.68
N ARG A 112 -2.43 -10.59 -13.16
CA ARG A 112 -1.57 -9.46 -13.49
C ARG A 112 -1.77 -9.05 -14.95
N ILE A 113 -1.58 -7.77 -15.24
CA ILE A 113 -1.67 -7.23 -16.62
C ILE A 113 -0.60 -7.83 -17.51
N ASP A 114 0.60 -8.08 -16.98
CA ASP A 114 1.72 -8.70 -17.72
C ASP A 114 1.55 -10.23 -17.95
N GLY A 115 0.52 -10.83 -17.37
CA GLY A 115 0.24 -12.28 -17.46
C GLY A 115 1.13 -13.16 -16.58
N ASN A 116 2.11 -12.60 -15.86
CA ASN A 116 2.97 -13.35 -14.95
C ASN A 116 2.27 -13.61 -13.62
N GLN A 117 1.81 -14.85 -13.40
CA GLN A 117 1.10 -15.24 -12.18
C GLN A 117 2.02 -15.78 -11.08
N ARG A 118 3.27 -16.06 -11.38
CA ARG A 118 4.22 -16.65 -10.44
C ARG A 118 5.12 -15.62 -9.81
N LEU A 119 5.46 -15.84 -8.55
CA LEU A 119 6.48 -15.08 -7.82
C LEU A 119 7.34 -16.04 -7.00
N VAL A 120 8.57 -15.67 -6.76
CA VAL A 120 9.51 -16.45 -5.95
C VAL A 120 9.95 -15.58 -4.77
N ILE A 121 9.81 -16.12 -3.57
CA ILE A 121 10.35 -15.51 -2.36
C ILE A 121 11.68 -16.20 -2.08
N ASP A 122 12.76 -15.49 -2.32
CA ASP A 122 14.13 -15.93 -2.09
C ASP A 122 14.86 -15.04 -1.09
N GLU A 123 16.12 -15.37 -0.81
CA GLU A 123 16.94 -14.64 0.14
C GLU A 123 17.23 -13.21 -0.34
N ALA A 124 17.45 -13.00 -1.63
CA ALA A 124 17.71 -11.68 -2.19
C ALA A 124 16.52 -10.73 -2.01
N LEU A 125 15.31 -11.21 -2.24
CA LEU A 125 14.08 -10.45 -2.01
C LEU A 125 13.92 -10.09 -0.52
N ILE A 126 14.22 -11.03 0.38
CA ILE A 126 14.15 -10.82 1.83
C ILE A 126 15.18 -9.77 2.29
N GLU A 127 16.40 -9.83 1.76
CA GLU A 127 17.46 -8.86 2.05
C GLU A 127 17.08 -7.45 1.58
N GLU A 128 16.51 -7.30 0.40
CA GLU A 128 16.04 -6.00 -0.10
C GLU A 128 14.95 -5.41 0.82
N PHE A 129 14.00 -6.21 1.30
CA PHE A 129 13.03 -5.75 2.28
C PHE A 129 13.68 -5.37 3.61
N ALA A 130 14.68 -6.15 4.09
CA ALA A 130 15.39 -5.85 5.33
C ALA A 130 16.10 -4.49 5.28
N GLU A 131 16.75 -4.17 4.14
CA GLU A 131 17.39 -2.87 3.94
C GLU A 131 16.37 -1.72 4.01
N LEU A 132 15.20 -1.87 3.40
CA LEU A 132 14.16 -0.84 3.43
C LEU A 132 13.48 -0.75 4.80
N GLU A 133 13.26 -1.86 5.50
CA GLU A 133 12.74 -1.85 6.86
C GLU A 133 13.63 -1.07 7.83
N ALA A 134 14.96 -1.16 7.65
CA ALA A 134 15.91 -0.44 8.50
C ALA A 134 15.77 1.08 8.43
N ILE A 135 15.27 1.60 7.32
CA ILE A 135 15.15 3.05 7.04
C ILE A 135 13.71 3.51 6.83
N GLN A 136 12.72 2.63 6.98
CA GLN A 136 11.33 2.91 6.58
C GLN A 136 10.69 4.15 7.23
N PHE A 137 11.18 4.54 8.40
CA PHE A 137 10.68 5.70 9.14
C PHE A 137 11.62 6.91 9.15
N ASP A 138 12.77 6.84 8.45
CA ASP A 138 13.77 7.92 8.45
C ASP A 138 13.23 9.23 7.87
N CYS A 139 12.29 9.16 6.94
CA CYS A 139 11.64 10.34 6.35
C CYS A 139 10.46 10.85 7.16
N CYS A 140 10.07 10.18 8.26
CA CYS A 140 9.01 10.64 9.13
C CYS A 140 9.46 11.88 9.90
N ASN A 141 8.75 12.98 9.74
CA ASN A 141 9.03 14.22 10.41
C ASN A 141 7.74 14.82 11.01
N PRO A 142 7.84 15.72 12.02
CA PRO A 142 6.67 16.28 12.68
C PRO A 142 5.69 16.97 11.74
N TYR A 143 6.19 17.58 10.67
CA TYR A 143 5.37 18.29 9.68
C TYR A 143 4.47 17.34 8.87
N TYR A 144 4.88 16.07 8.73
CA TYR A 144 4.15 15.07 7.96
C TYR A 144 3.26 14.16 8.81
N LYS A 145 3.41 14.24 10.12
CA LYS A 145 2.76 13.34 11.09
C LYS A 145 1.24 13.33 10.97
N ASP A 146 0.65 14.48 10.66
CA ASP A 146 -0.80 14.67 10.55
C ASP A 146 -1.36 14.44 9.15
N ARG A 147 -0.50 14.07 8.19
CA ARG A 147 -0.88 13.81 6.79
C ARG A 147 -0.88 12.33 6.42
N VAL A 148 -0.63 11.47 7.40
CA VAL A 148 -0.70 10.02 7.26
C VAL A 148 -1.75 9.47 8.22
N TRP A 149 -2.67 8.69 7.67
CA TRP A 149 -3.75 8.04 8.42
C TRP A 149 -3.55 6.54 8.38
N GLY A 150 -3.68 5.87 9.54
CA GLY A 150 -3.68 4.42 9.66
C GLY A 150 -5.09 3.89 9.86
N LEU A 151 -5.50 2.93 9.05
CA LEU A 151 -6.78 2.22 9.15
C LEU A 151 -6.51 0.76 9.54
N PHE A 152 -6.96 0.34 10.73
CA PHE A 152 -6.64 -0.95 11.32
C PHE A 152 -7.88 -1.81 11.51
N GLY A 153 -7.88 -3.00 10.91
CA GLY A 153 -8.93 -3.98 11.08
C GLY A 153 -8.88 -4.64 12.45
N GLU A 154 -9.99 -4.63 13.19
CA GLU A 154 -10.07 -5.23 14.53
C GLU A 154 -9.95 -6.77 14.50
N ARG A 155 -10.22 -7.38 13.33
CA ARG A 155 -10.09 -8.82 13.08
C ARG A 155 -8.86 -9.15 12.20
N ASP A 156 -7.91 -8.21 12.06
CA ASP A 156 -6.66 -8.48 11.37
C ASP A 156 -5.82 -9.48 12.16
N SER A 157 -5.56 -10.65 11.57
CA SER A 157 -4.73 -11.72 12.16
C SER A 157 -3.29 -11.74 11.62
N ILE A 158 -2.92 -10.80 10.74
CA ILE A 158 -1.64 -10.79 10.01
C ILE A 158 -0.76 -9.63 10.44
N ALA A 159 -1.30 -8.43 10.56
CA ALA A 159 -0.55 -7.20 10.78
C ALA A 159 -1.02 -6.43 12.02
N HIS A 160 -0.34 -6.64 13.14
CA HIS A 160 -0.67 -6.01 14.43
C HIS A 160 0.24 -4.80 14.71
N PHE A 161 0.41 -3.90 13.73
CA PHE A 161 1.38 -2.81 13.79
C PHE A 161 0.81 -1.45 14.19
N CYS A 162 -0.43 -1.39 14.71
CA CYS A 162 -1.00 -0.15 15.22
C CYS A 162 -0.13 0.53 16.31
N PRO A 163 0.46 -0.19 17.28
CA PRO A 163 1.39 0.43 18.25
C PRO A 163 2.61 1.08 17.57
N LEU A 164 3.26 0.38 16.66
CA LEU A 164 4.41 0.90 15.90
C LEU A 164 4.02 2.11 15.03
N PHE A 165 2.85 2.06 14.40
CA PHE A 165 2.32 3.22 13.64
C PHE A 165 2.19 4.44 14.55
N MET A 166 1.66 4.28 15.76
CA MET A 166 1.44 5.37 16.71
C MET A 166 2.73 6.00 17.26
N GLU A 167 3.87 5.34 17.14
CA GLU A 167 5.18 5.92 17.47
C GLU A 167 5.57 7.02 16.47
N HIS A 168 5.04 6.96 15.24
CA HIS A 168 5.41 7.85 14.14
C HIS A 168 4.29 8.78 13.68
N TYR A 169 3.01 8.36 13.79
CA TYR A 169 1.83 9.04 13.27
C TYR A 169 0.72 9.15 14.31
N SER A 170 -0.17 10.14 14.15
CA SER A 170 -1.21 10.45 15.14
C SER A 170 -2.61 9.98 14.74
N ASN A 171 -2.89 9.87 13.44
CA ASN A 171 -4.25 9.62 12.94
C ASN A 171 -4.53 8.13 12.82
N VAL A 172 -5.27 7.56 13.75
CA VAL A 172 -5.62 6.15 13.80
C VAL A 172 -7.12 5.98 13.70
N PHE A 173 -7.56 5.13 12.77
CA PHE A 173 -8.92 4.66 12.64
C PHE A 173 -8.98 3.13 12.79
N ARG A 174 -10.07 2.62 13.34
CA ARG A 174 -10.35 1.19 13.47
C ARG A 174 -11.64 0.85 12.76
N PHE A 175 -11.69 -0.32 12.15
CA PHE A 175 -12.90 -0.82 11.52
C PHE A 175 -13.09 -2.31 11.84
N PRO A 176 -14.35 -2.81 11.87
CA PRO A 176 -14.65 -4.20 12.23
C PRO A 176 -14.33 -5.16 11.07
N GLY A 177 -13.13 -5.06 10.49
CA GLY A 177 -12.69 -5.81 9.32
C GLY A 177 -11.43 -6.65 9.58
N SER A 178 -11.04 -7.42 8.56
CA SER A 178 -9.85 -8.28 8.53
C SER A 178 -8.66 -7.58 7.87
N HIS A 179 -7.55 -8.32 7.66
CA HIS A 179 -6.32 -7.81 7.03
C HIS A 179 -6.55 -7.23 5.62
N THR A 180 -7.37 -7.89 4.81
CA THR A 180 -7.78 -7.36 3.50
C THR A 180 -9.26 -7.01 3.61
N PRO A 181 -9.63 -5.72 3.59
CA PRO A 181 -11.03 -5.32 3.61
C PRO A 181 -11.81 -5.96 2.47
N SER A 182 -12.99 -6.45 2.77
CA SER A 182 -13.95 -6.93 1.78
C SER A 182 -14.52 -5.77 0.97
N GLU A 183 -15.14 -6.06 -0.16
CA GLU A 183 -15.82 -5.05 -0.98
C GLU A 183 -16.82 -4.24 -0.16
N GLN A 184 -17.59 -4.90 0.70
CA GLN A 184 -18.58 -4.24 1.58
C GLN A 184 -17.90 -3.32 2.61
N GLU A 185 -16.74 -3.73 3.17
CA GLU A 185 -15.99 -2.91 4.14
C GLU A 185 -15.32 -1.69 3.47
N VAL A 186 -14.98 -1.78 2.19
CA VAL A 186 -14.45 -0.63 1.41
C VAL A 186 -15.54 0.40 1.13
N MET A 187 -16.80 -0.03 0.96
CA MET A 187 -17.93 0.82 0.60
C MET A 187 -18.59 1.50 1.82
N THR A 188 -18.17 1.17 3.05
CA THR A 188 -18.72 1.73 4.31
C THR A 188 -17.83 2.81 4.88
#